data_b38374c5e20ee99cb6f7537dce2001d7
#
_entry.id   b38374c5e20ee99cb6f7537dce2001d7
#
_cell.length_a   1.000
_cell.length_b   1.000
_cell.length_c   1.000
_cell.angle_alpha   90.00
_cell.angle_beta   90.00
_cell.angle_gamma   90.00
#
_symmetry.space_group_name_H-M   'P 1'
#
loop_
_entity.id
_entity.type
_entity.pdbx_description
1 polymer ?
#
loop_
_entity_poly.entity_id
_entity_poly.type
_entity_poly.pdbx_seq_one_letter_code
_entity_poly.pdbx_strand_id
1 'polypeptide(L)'
;MDTAIDFIYLSEPDMIAAGVTDMAACVDTMQDMFKLLYAGDYRMAGPNSDSHGAMITFPDPPPFPTMPRNTPDRRLMAMPAYLGGSFGTFGVKWYGSNVENREKGLPRSILMFMLSDVDTGAPLALMSANLLSAYRTGAVPGVGARLLARPDARTVGVAGPGVMARTRRARCGDEVNDGPFQEGRRAGPHDS
;
A
#
# COMPACT_ATOMS: atom_id res chain seq x y z
N MET A 1 6.44 39.29 5.97
CA MET A 1 5.66 38.04 5.85
C MET A 1 6.64 36.89 6.02
N ASP A 2 6.38 36.00 6.94
CA ASP A 2 7.17 34.78 7.04
C ASP A 2 6.79 33.87 5.84
N THR A 3 7.76 33.53 5.02
CA THR A 3 7.57 32.68 3.82
C THR A 3 8.11 31.27 4.07
N ALA A 4 8.45 30.94 5.32
CA ALA A 4 8.87 29.59 5.67
C ALA A 4 7.70 28.62 5.52
N ILE A 5 7.97 27.48 4.90
CA ILE A 5 7.02 26.39 4.77
C ILE A 5 7.53 25.24 5.62
N ASP A 6 6.82 24.97 6.70
CA ASP A 6 7.13 23.88 7.60
C ASP A 6 6.25 22.65 7.31
N PHE A 7 6.80 21.47 7.46
CA PHE A 7 6.07 20.21 7.39
C PHE A 7 6.69 19.19 8.35
N ILE A 8 5.91 18.20 8.76
CA ILE A 8 6.40 17.16 9.65
C ILE A 8 6.92 15.95 8.85
N TYR A 9 7.97 15.30 9.38
CA TYR A 9 8.37 13.98 8.93
C TYR A 9 7.90 12.91 9.93
N LEU A 10 7.21 11.89 9.44
CA LEU A 10 6.77 10.74 10.24
C LEU A 10 7.54 9.49 9.80
N SER A 11 8.39 9.01 10.68
CA SER A 11 9.10 7.73 10.52
C SER A 11 8.15 6.54 10.66
N GLU A 12 8.62 5.31 10.40
CA GLU A 12 7.79 4.12 10.59
C GLU A 12 7.33 3.94 12.06
N PRO A 13 8.17 4.14 13.10
CA PRO A 13 7.70 4.19 14.48
C PRO A 13 6.62 5.23 14.75
N ASP A 14 6.75 6.43 14.17
CA ASP A 14 5.74 7.49 14.33
C ASP A 14 4.41 7.08 13.67
N MET A 15 4.46 6.44 12.51
CA MET A 15 3.28 5.91 11.83
C MET A 15 2.58 4.81 12.66
N ILE A 16 3.36 3.96 13.34
CA ILE A 16 2.81 2.95 14.26
C ILE A 16 2.14 3.64 15.44
N ALA A 17 2.78 4.62 16.06
CA ALA A 17 2.20 5.40 17.15
C ALA A 17 0.94 6.17 16.74
N ALA A 18 0.87 6.63 15.48
CA ALA A 18 -0.29 7.27 14.89
C ALA A 18 -1.44 6.30 14.54
N GLY A 19 -1.26 5.00 14.75
CA GLY A 19 -2.33 4.00 14.56
C GLY A 19 -2.40 3.37 13.17
N VAL A 20 -1.35 3.44 12.34
CA VAL A 20 -1.34 2.82 11.00
C VAL A 20 -1.63 1.31 11.03
N THR A 21 -1.44 0.67 12.20
CA THR A 21 -1.68 -0.76 12.40
C THR A 21 -3.10 -1.10 12.85
N ASP A 22 -3.95 -0.11 13.10
CA ASP A 22 -5.37 -0.35 13.38
C ASP A 22 -6.10 -0.82 12.12
N MET A 23 -6.22 -2.14 11.98
CA MET A 23 -6.87 -2.75 10.83
C MET A 23 -8.37 -2.45 10.79
N ALA A 24 -9.02 -2.26 11.94
CA ALA A 24 -10.44 -1.94 12.00
C ALA A 24 -10.71 -0.57 11.37
N ALA A 25 -10.01 0.46 11.86
CA ALA A 25 -10.06 1.80 11.30
C ALA A 25 -9.65 1.82 9.83
N CYS A 26 -8.65 1.02 9.45
CA CYS A 26 -8.20 0.93 8.06
C CYS A 26 -9.28 0.37 7.12
N VAL A 27 -10.04 -0.66 7.55
CA VAL A 27 -11.15 -1.21 6.76
C VAL A 27 -12.29 -0.20 6.64
N ASP A 28 -12.62 0.54 7.70
CA ASP A 28 -13.64 1.59 7.66
C ASP A 28 -13.25 2.70 6.68
N THR A 29 -12.01 3.20 6.78
CA THR A 29 -11.43 4.19 5.88
C THR A 29 -11.45 3.73 4.42
N MET A 30 -11.06 2.49 4.16
CA MET A 30 -11.07 1.94 2.80
C MET A 30 -12.48 1.79 2.25
N GLN A 31 -13.46 1.45 3.08
CA GLN A 31 -14.86 1.40 2.67
C GLN A 31 -15.38 2.78 2.29
N ASP A 32 -15.06 3.81 3.06
CA ASP A 32 -15.47 5.18 2.76
C ASP A 32 -14.77 5.71 1.50
N MET A 33 -13.50 5.41 1.31
CA MET A 33 -12.77 5.70 0.08
C MET A 33 -13.46 5.06 -1.14
N PHE A 34 -13.90 3.80 -1.06
CA PHE A 34 -14.63 3.16 -2.17
C PHE A 34 -15.97 3.82 -2.47
N LYS A 35 -16.68 4.34 -1.48
CA LYS A 35 -17.91 5.13 -1.69
C LYS A 35 -17.60 6.41 -2.49
N LEU A 36 -16.51 7.10 -2.17
CA LEU A 36 -16.08 8.29 -2.90
C LEU A 36 -15.63 7.97 -4.33
N LEU A 37 -14.92 6.86 -4.52
CA LEU A 37 -14.60 6.37 -5.86
C LEU A 37 -15.88 6.15 -6.70
N TYR A 38 -16.87 5.50 -6.13
CA TYR A 38 -18.16 5.29 -6.80
C TYR A 38 -18.88 6.60 -7.11
N ALA A 39 -18.84 7.57 -6.20
CA ALA A 39 -19.41 8.90 -6.38
C ALA A 39 -18.63 9.77 -7.39
N GLY A 40 -17.40 9.41 -7.74
CA GLY A 40 -16.53 10.18 -8.63
C GLY A 40 -15.84 11.38 -7.96
N ASP A 41 -15.88 11.45 -6.61
CA ASP A 41 -15.27 12.55 -5.84
C ASP A 41 -13.81 12.25 -5.53
N TYR A 42 -13.04 12.09 -6.58
CA TYR A 42 -11.60 11.89 -6.55
C TYR A 42 -10.95 12.36 -7.85
N ARG A 43 -9.64 12.54 -7.82
CA ARG A 43 -8.83 12.73 -9.03
C ARG A 43 -7.53 11.94 -8.89
N MET A 44 -7.08 11.35 -9.97
CA MET A 44 -5.79 10.68 -10.09
C MET A 44 -5.01 11.27 -11.25
N ALA A 45 -3.70 11.40 -11.09
CA ALA A 45 -2.83 11.92 -12.13
C ALA A 45 -2.09 10.79 -12.86
N GLY A 46 -1.40 11.17 -13.93
CA GLY A 46 -0.66 10.28 -14.81
C GLY A 46 -1.34 10.15 -16.18
N PRO A 47 -0.68 9.48 -17.15
CA PRO A 47 -1.17 9.41 -18.54
C PRO A 47 -2.58 8.84 -18.67
N ASN A 48 -2.96 7.93 -17.78
CA ASN A 48 -4.25 7.25 -17.82
C ASN A 48 -5.22 7.75 -16.73
N SER A 49 -4.82 8.72 -15.92
CA SER A 49 -5.61 9.18 -14.76
C SER A 49 -6.08 8.03 -13.86
N ASP A 50 -5.19 7.07 -13.64
CA ASP A 50 -5.45 5.86 -12.86
C ASP A 50 -4.49 5.72 -11.66
N SER A 51 -4.63 4.62 -10.90
CA SER A 51 -3.84 4.36 -9.70
C SER A 51 -2.35 4.08 -9.95
N HIS A 52 -1.90 3.98 -11.20
CA HIS A 52 -0.48 3.82 -11.53
C HIS A 52 0.27 5.15 -11.54
N GLY A 53 -0.43 6.27 -11.75
CA GLY A 53 0.19 7.59 -11.80
C GLY A 53 1.20 7.72 -12.93
N ALA A 54 2.32 8.39 -12.67
CA ALA A 54 3.45 8.49 -13.57
C ALA A 54 4.51 7.43 -13.21
N MET A 55 4.97 6.67 -14.21
CA MET A 55 5.89 5.56 -14.00
C MET A 55 7.11 5.67 -14.92
N ILE A 56 8.29 5.45 -14.36
CA ILE A 56 9.55 5.30 -15.10
C ILE A 56 9.92 3.82 -15.10
N THR A 57 10.12 3.28 -16.29
CA THR A 57 10.71 1.95 -16.54
C THR A 57 11.97 2.11 -17.38
N PHE A 58 12.77 1.07 -17.45
CA PHE A 58 14.03 1.09 -18.17
C PHE A 58 13.95 0.18 -19.40
N PRO A 59 14.56 0.58 -20.55
CA PRO A 59 14.61 -0.28 -21.71
C PRO A 59 15.58 -1.46 -21.50
N ASP A 60 15.41 -2.51 -22.30
CA ASP A 60 16.31 -3.66 -22.35
C ASP A 60 16.71 -3.94 -23.80
N PRO A 61 17.99 -3.82 -24.18
CA PRO A 61 19.12 -3.39 -23.35
C PRO A 61 19.10 -1.87 -23.06
N PRO A 62 19.74 -1.43 -21.97
CA PRO A 62 19.86 -0.01 -21.69
C PRO A 62 20.79 0.66 -22.72
N PRO A 63 20.40 1.81 -23.31
CA PRO A 63 21.20 2.49 -24.34
C PRO A 63 22.45 3.19 -23.79
N PHE A 64 22.54 3.36 -22.46
CA PHE A 64 23.67 4.01 -21.81
C PHE A 64 24.26 3.14 -20.71
N PRO A 65 25.61 3.09 -20.53
CA PRO A 65 26.26 2.24 -19.52
C PRO A 65 25.84 2.54 -18.08
N THR A 66 25.45 3.78 -17.78
CA THR A 66 25.02 4.23 -16.44
C THR A 66 23.52 4.05 -16.22
N MET A 67 22.75 3.73 -17.26
CA MET A 67 21.32 3.49 -17.14
C MET A 67 21.07 2.13 -16.48
N PRO A 68 20.21 2.05 -15.47
CA PRO A 68 19.85 0.79 -14.87
C PRO A 68 19.27 -0.20 -15.89
N ARG A 69 19.64 -1.47 -15.77
CA ARG A 69 19.02 -2.53 -16.58
C ARG A 69 17.56 -2.71 -16.20
N ASN A 70 16.75 -3.04 -17.18
CA ASN A 70 15.40 -3.50 -16.90
C ASN A 70 15.48 -4.87 -16.20
N THR A 71 14.85 -4.96 -15.03
CA THR A 71 14.72 -6.21 -14.27
C THR A 71 13.27 -6.37 -13.82
N PRO A 72 12.84 -7.58 -13.48
CA PRO A 72 11.48 -7.78 -13.01
C PRO A 72 11.12 -6.81 -11.89
N ASP A 73 10.00 -6.09 -12.06
CA ASP A 73 9.46 -5.14 -11.10
C ASP A 73 10.38 -3.94 -10.77
N ARG A 74 11.37 -3.61 -11.60
CA ARG A 74 12.15 -2.39 -11.46
C ARG A 74 11.38 -1.22 -12.06
N ARG A 75 10.89 -0.35 -11.19
CA ARG A 75 10.14 0.85 -11.57
C ARG A 75 10.18 1.91 -10.49
N LEU A 76 10.06 3.17 -10.91
CA LEU A 76 9.89 4.33 -10.05
C LEU A 76 8.57 4.98 -10.41
N MET A 77 7.76 5.32 -9.40
CA MET A 77 6.40 5.82 -9.63
C MET A 77 6.11 7.01 -8.72
N ALA A 78 5.41 7.99 -9.27
CA ALA A 78 4.74 9.05 -8.53
C ALA A 78 3.23 8.93 -8.77
N MET A 79 2.46 8.80 -7.71
CA MET A 79 1.02 8.57 -7.75
C MET A 79 0.28 9.71 -7.04
N PRO A 80 0.17 10.90 -7.66
CA PRO A 80 -0.62 11.99 -7.11
C PRO A 80 -2.10 11.66 -7.17
N ALA A 81 -2.81 12.01 -6.09
CA ALA A 81 -4.25 11.85 -6.03
C ALA A 81 -4.87 12.88 -5.09
N TYR A 82 -6.11 13.25 -5.41
CA TYR A 82 -7.04 13.96 -4.54
C TYR A 82 -8.17 13.01 -4.14
N LEU A 83 -8.59 13.09 -2.90
CA LEU A 83 -9.75 12.38 -2.37
C LEU A 83 -10.64 13.37 -1.64
N GLY A 84 -11.89 13.47 -2.07
CA GLY A 84 -12.88 14.41 -1.57
C GLY A 84 -13.62 13.94 -0.32
N GLY A 85 -14.89 14.33 -0.21
CA GLY A 85 -15.76 14.00 0.91
C GLY A 85 -15.18 14.46 2.25
N SER A 86 -15.27 13.60 3.26
CA SER A 86 -14.74 13.87 4.60
C SER A 86 -13.21 13.90 4.66
N PHE A 87 -12.51 13.42 3.63
CA PHE A 87 -11.05 13.46 3.61
C PHE A 87 -10.52 14.83 3.14
N GLY A 88 -11.05 15.38 2.04
CA GLY A 88 -10.64 16.68 1.51
C GLY A 88 -9.13 16.82 1.40
N THR A 89 -8.42 15.77 0.94
CA THR A 89 -6.96 15.69 0.97
C THR A 89 -6.36 15.50 -0.40
N PHE A 90 -5.17 16.03 -0.55
CA PHE A 90 -4.33 15.84 -1.73
C PHE A 90 -2.97 15.30 -1.30
N GLY A 91 -2.39 14.42 -2.10
CA GLY A 91 -1.07 13.88 -1.77
C GLY A 91 -0.46 13.07 -2.90
N VAL A 92 0.77 12.62 -2.66
CA VAL A 92 1.50 11.79 -3.61
C VAL A 92 2.17 10.62 -2.90
N LYS A 93 1.97 9.42 -3.42
CA LYS A 93 2.77 8.27 -3.06
C LYS A 93 3.97 8.18 -3.99
N TRP A 94 5.17 8.28 -3.41
CA TRP A 94 6.42 7.97 -4.07
C TRP A 94 6.75 6.49 -3.86
N TYR A 95 7.04 5.77 -4.95
CA TYR A 95 7.19 4.33 -4.91
C TYR A 95 8.39 3.90 -5.75
N GLY A 96 9.37 3.25 -5.12
CA GLY A 96 10.44 2.52 -5.78
C GLY A 96 10.26 1.02 -5.60
N SER A 97 10.42 0.24 -6.67
CA SER A 97 10.35 -1.22 -6.61
C SER A 97 11.47 -1.85 -7.42
N ASN A 98 12.12 -2.87 -6.84
CA ASN A 98 13.11 -3.70 -7.50
C ASN A 98 13.26 -5.01 -6.72
N VAL A 99 13.10 -6.15 -7.38
CA VAL A 99 13.24 -7.47 -6.73
C VAL A 99 14.67 -7.72 -6.21
N GLU A 100 15.68 -7.13 -6.85
CA GLU A 100 17.11 -7.24 -6.46
C GLU A 100 17.44 -6.52 -5.14
N ASN A 101 16.55 -5.67 -4.63
CA ASN A 101 16.74 -5.05 -3.32
C ASN A 101 16.92 -6.07 -2.20
N ARG A 102 16.35 -7.26 -2.34
CA ARG A 102 16.47 -8.35 -1.37
C ARG A 102 17.91 -8.82 -1.20
N GLU A 103 18.71 -8.82 -2.28
CA GLU A 103 20.13 -9.16 -2.25
C GLU A 103 20.97 -8.16 -1.46
N LYS A 104 20.44 -6.93 -1.32
CA LYS A 104 21.04 -5.83 -0.55
C LYS A 104 20.46 -5.71 0.87
N GLY A 105 19.63 -6.66 1.31
CA GLY A 105 18.94 -6.60 2.60
C GLY A 105 17.83 -5.53 2.68
N LEU A 106 17.39 -4.97 1.54
CA LEU A 106 16.37 -3.95 1.46
C LEU A 106 15.00 -4.55 1.10
N PRO A 107 13.89 -3.92 1.50
CA PRO A 107 12.57 -4.29 1.02
C PRO A 107 12.50 -4.19 -0.51
N ARG A 108 11.77 -5.12 -1.16
CA ARG A 108 11.50 -5.04 -2.60
C ARG A 108 10.92 -3.70 -3.00
N SER A 109 10.06 -3.14 -2.19
CA SER A 109 9.41 -1.85 -2.41
C SER A 109 9.71 -0.91 -1.26
N ILE A 110 10.05 0.32 -1.59
CA ILE A 110 10.30 1.41 -0.65
C ILE A 110 9.35 2.54 -1.01
N LEU A 111 8.55 2.96 -0.03
CA LEU A 111 7.48 3.90 -0.24
C LEU A 111 7.55 5.07 0.73
N MET A 112 7.27 6.24 0.20
CA MET A 112 7.00 7.47 0.96
C MET A 112 5.65 8.03 0.53
N PHE A 113 5.00 8.75 1.41
CA PHE A 113 3.77 9.47 1.10
C PHE A 113 3.90 10.92 1.57
N MET A 114 3.62 11.86 0.69
CA MET A 114 3.52 13.28 1.04
C MET A 114 2.05 13.69 1.02
N LEU A 115 1.59 14.23 2.14
CA LEU A 115 0.27 14.83 2.27
C LEU A 115 0.41 16.34 2.12
N SER A 116 -0.49 16.95 1.39
CA SER A 116 -0.51 18.41 1.16
C SER A 116 -1.89 18.99 1.40
N ASP A 117 -1.89 20.24 1.76
CA ASP A 117 -3.11 21.04 1.83
C ASP A 117 -3.69 21.25 0.44
N VAL A 118 -4.98 21.07 0.28
CA VAL A 118 -5.64 21.05 -1.02
C VAL A 118 -5.81 22.44 -1.63
N ASP A 119 -5.89 23.46 -0.80
CA ASP A 119 -6.13 24.83 -1.25
C ASP A 119 -4.82 25.54 -1.64
N THR A 120 -3.77 25.33 -0.87
CA THR A 120 -2.50 26.01 -1.05
C THR A 120 -1.43 25.16 -1.72
N GLY A 121 -1.57 23.83 -1.70
CA GLY A 121 -0.55 22.88 -2.13
C GLY A 121 0.62 22.76 -1.15
N ALA A 122 0.56 23.43 0.00
CA ALA A 122 1.64 23.38 1.00
C ALA A 122 1.78 21.95 1.53
N PRO A 123 3.02 21.41 1.68
CA PRO A 123 3.24 20.12 2.29
C PRO A 123 2.84 20.18 3.77
N LEU A 124 2.09 19.18 4.23
CA LEU A 124 1.69 19.00 5.62
C LEU A 124 2.57 17.96 6.32
N ALA A 125 2.78 16.83 5.64
CA ALA A 125 3.56 15.74 6.19
C ALA A 125 4.26 14.92 5.10
N LEU A 126 5.48 14.46 5.40
CA LEU A 126 6.16 13.40 4.65
C LEU A 126 6.21 12.14 5.53
N MET A 127 5.69 11.03 5.06
CA MET A 127 5.46 9.84 5.86
C MET A 127 6.18 8.62 5.30
N SER A 128 6.73 7.77 6.17
CA SER A 128 7.08 6.39 5.80
C SER A 128 5.82 5.62 5.41
N ALA A 129 5.80 5.00 4.24
CA ALA A 129 4.56 4.46 3.68
C ALA A 129 4.55 2.95 3.42
N ASN A 130 5.57 2.21 3.84
CA ASN A 130 5.60 0.76 3.65
C ASN A 130 4.47 0.09 4.44
N LEU A 131 4.33 0.38 5.74
CA LEU A 131 3.22 -0.14 6.55
C LEU A 131 1.87 0.40 6.09
N LEU A 132 1.77 1.71 5.83
CA LEU A 132 0.56 2.33 5.30
C LEU A 132 0.06 1.58 4.05
N SER A 133 0.96 1.31 3.10
CA SER A 133 0.62 0.57 1.88
C SER A 133 0.23 -0.88 2.15
N ALA A 134 0.88 -1.54 3.11
CA ALA A 134 0.57 -2.93 3.48
C ALA A 134 -0.81 -3.05 4.13
N TYR A 135 -1.10 -2.20 5.11
CA TYR A 135 -2.35 -2.23 5.85
C TYR A 135 -3.54 -1.83 4.99
N ARG A 136 -3.44 -0.72 4.21
CA ARG A 136 -4.52 -0.35 3.30
C ARG A 136 -4.81 -1.44 2.26
N THR A 137 -3.77 -2.15 1.77
CA THR A 137 -3.95 -3.24 0.80
C THR A 137 -4.58 -4.45 1.48
N GLY A 138 -4.18 -4.76 2.72
CA GLY A 138 -4.79 -5.80 3.53
C GLY A 138 -6.24 -5.51 3.91
N ALA A 139 -6.62 -4.25 4.03
CA ALA A 139 -7.98 -3.84 4.36
C ALA A 139 -8.99 -4.04 3.20
N VAL A 140 -8.55 -3.99 1.94
CA VAL A 140 -9.43 -4.18 0.78
C VAL A 140 -10.23 -5.50 0.83
N PRO A 141 -9.60 -6.67 1.01
CA PRO A 141 -10.34 -7.90 1.19
C PRO A 141 -11.17 -7.91 2.50
N GLY A 142 -10.80 -7.13 3.51
CA GLY A 142 -11.62 -6.92 4.71
C GLY A 142 -12.96 -6.25 4.40
N VAL A 143 -12.96 -5.23 3.54
CA VAL A 143 -14.18 -4.60 3.01
C VAL A 143 -15.00 -5.64 2.22
N GLY A 144 -14.34 -6.41 1.34
CA GLY A 144 -15.00 -7.47 0.58
C GLY A 144 -15.64 -8.53 1.48
N ALA A 145 -14.95 -8.98 2.51
CA ALA A 145 -15.48 -9.94 3.47
C ALA A 145 -16.68 -9.37 4.24
N ARG A 146 -16.60 -8.12 4.70
CA ARG A 146 -17.69 -7.44 5.41
C ARG A 146 -18.99 -7.39 4.58
N LEU A 147 -18.87 -7.19 3.27
CA LEU A 147 -20.02 -6.97 2.39
C LEU A 147 -20.51 -8.23 1.68
N LEU A 148 -19.64 -9.21 1.44
CA LEU A 148 -19.90 -10.32 0.53
C LEU A 148 -19.74 -11.69 1.19
N ALA A 149 -19.13 -11.81 2.38
CA ALA A 149 -19.04 -13.11 3.04
C ALA A 149 -20.40 -13.57 3.53
N ARG A 150 -20.60 -14.89 3.54
CA ARG A 150 -21.79 -15.49 4.15
C ARG A 150 -21.83 -15.17 5.64
N PRO A 151 -23.00 -14.89 6.22
CA PRO A 151 -23.11 -14.56 7.66
C PRO A 151 -22.60 -15.67 8.60
N ASP A 152 -22.60 -16.91 8.12
CA ASP A 152 -22.16 -18.11 8.86
C ASP A 152 -20.71 -18.52 8.54
N ALA A 153 -19.98 -17.73 7.75
CA ALA A 153 -18.58 -18.02 7.39
C ALA A 153 -17.69 -17.96 8.64
N ARG A 154 -16.98 -19.06 8.92
CA ARG A 154 -16.08 -19.19 10.09
C ARG A 154 -14.64 -19.51 9.72
N THR A 155 -14.36 -19.62 8.43
CA THR A 155 -13.03 -19.99 7.94
C THR A 155 -12.60 -19.07 6.83
N VAL A 156 -11.35 -18.58 6.92
CA VAL A 156 -10.71 -17.76 5.89
C VAL A 156 -9.44 -18.44 5.45
N GLY A 157 -9.31 -18.65 4.14
CA GLY A 157 -8.07 -19.10 3.52
C GLY A 157 -7.22 -17.90 3.10
N VAL A 158 -5.95 -17.86 3.56
CA VAL A 158 -4.99 -16.84 3.16
C VAL A 158 -3.79 -17.52 2.52
N ALA A 159 -3.55 -17.22 1.23
CA ALA A 159 -2.38 -17.71 0.52
C ALA A 159 -1.24 -16.69 0.56
N GLY A 160 -0.03 -17.15 0.95
CA GLY A 160 1.20 -16.38 0.98
C GLY A 160 1.61 -15.87 2.37
N PRO A 161 2.94 -15.80 2.65
CA PRO A 161 3.50 -15.43 3.96
C PRO A 161 3.78 -13.93 4.10
N GLY A 162 3.51 -13.11 3.08
CA GLY A 162 3.88 -11.69 3.04
C GLY A 162 3.16 -10.82 4.08
N VAL A 163 3.67 -9.61 4.31
CA VAL A 163 3.08 -8.63 5.25
C VAL A 163 1.60 -8.39 4.95
N MET A 164 1.24 -8.24 3.68
CA MET A 164 -0.17 -8.06 3.26
C MET A 164 -1.06 -9.26 3.60
N ALA A 165 -0.54 -10.48 3.60
CA ALA A 165 -1.28 -11.67 4.01
C ALA A 165 -1.49 -11.70 5.52
N ARG A 166 -0.49 -11.26 6.31
CA ARG A 166 -0.60 -11.16 7.78
C ARG A 166 -1.61 -10.09 8.20
N THR A 167 -1.61 -8.93 7.54
CA THR A 167 -2.58 -7.85 7.83
C THR A 167 -4.02 -8.24 7.49
N ARG A 168 -4.24 -9.13 6.49
CA ARG A 168 -5.56 -9.69 6.17
C ARG A 168 -6.10 -10.56 7.31
N ARG A 169 -5.25 -11.30 8.02
CA ARG A 169 -5.67 -12.16 9.14
C ARG A 169 -6.22 -11.38 10.32
N ALA A 170 -5.68 -10.20 10.58
CA ALA A 170 -6.01 -9.40 11.77
C ALA A 170 -7.50 -8.99 11.87
N ARG A 171 -8.31 -9.12 10.83
CA ARG A 171 -9.74 -8.78 10.86
C ARG A 171 -10.70 -9.93 10.56
N CYS A 172 -10.22 -11.04 10.06
CA CYS A 172 -11.10 -12.18 9.78
C CYS A 172 -11.37 -13.08 10.98
N GLY A 173 -10.85 -12.75 12.15
CA GLY A 173 -11.11 -13.56 13.34
C GLY A 173 -10.44 -13.03 14.60
N ASP A 174 -11.16 -12.26 15.39
CA ASP A 174 -10.87 -12.12 16.82
C ASP A 174 -11.14 -13.43 17.58
N GLU A 175 -11.49 -14.52 16.89
CA GLU A 175 -11.76 -15.86 17.44
C GLU A 175 -11.06 -17.01 16.70
N VAL A 176 -10.02 -16.74 15.90
CA VAL A 176 -9.23 -17.85 15.34
C VAL A 176 -8.12 -18.21 16.30
N ASN A 177 -8.36 -19.28 17.05
CA ASN A 177 -7.45 -20.03 17.90
C ASN A 177 -6.01 -20.01 17.33
N ASP A 178 -5.06 -19.47 18.12
CA ASP A 178 -3.60 -19.47 17.84
C ASP A 178 -2.99 -20.88 17.91
N GLY A 179 -3.55 -21.81 17.17
CA GLY A 179 -2.91 -23.09 16.92
C GLY A 179 -1.64 -22.91 16.12
N PRO A 180 -0.57 -23.68 16.39
CA PRO A 180 0.68 -23.56 15.67
C PRO A 180 0.45 -23.82 14.18
N PHE A 181 0.94 -22.89 13.36
CA PHE A 181 0.92 -22.96 11.90
C PHE A 181 1.63 -24.25 11.44
N GLN A 182 0.89 -25.23 10.96
CA GLN A 182 1.48 -26.37 10.26
C GLN A 182 1.89 -25.89 8.87
N GLU A 183 3.18 -25.74 8.64
CA GLU A 183 3.75 -25.60 7.30
C GLU A 183 3.35 -26.83 6.48
N GLY A 184 2.47 -26.63 5.48
CA GLY A 184 2.13 -27.68 4.53
C GLY A 184 3.41 -28.20 3.88
N ARG A 185 3.69 -29.48 4.07
CA ARG A 185 4.77 -30.18 3.40
C ARG A 185 4.65 -29.96 1.89
N ARG A 186 5.73 -29.46 1.28
CA ARG A 186 5.85 -29.50 -0.18
C ARG A 186 5.75 -30.96 -0.59
N ALA A 187 4.81 -31.27 -1.46
CA ALA A 187 4.83 -32.56 -2.16
C ALA A 187 6.15 -32.65 -2.93
N GLY A 188 6.93 -33.65 -2.65
CA GLY A 188 8.16 -33.98 -3.37
C GLY A 188 7.83 -34.35 -4.82
N PRO A 189 8.81 -34.30 -5.74
CA PRO A 189 8.63 -34.70 -7.11
C PRO A 189 8.26 -36.20 -7.15
N HIS A 190 7.21 -36.52 -7.92
CA HIS A 190 6.89 -37.90 -8.27
C HIS A 190 8.01 -38.43 -9.16
N ASP A 191 8.80 -39.39 -8.63
CA ASP A 191 9.59 -40.32 -9.43
C ASP A 191 8.65 -41.32 -10.09
N SER A 192 8.66 -41.31 -11.38
CA SER A 192 8.34 -42.48 -12.24
C SER A 192 8.91 -42.27 -13.62
#